data_a8f61d353f5745596a4e084a41e8b6e0
#
_entry.id   a8f61d353f5745596a4e084a41e8b6e0
#
_cell.length_a   1.000
_cell.length_b   1.000
_cell.length_c   1.000
_cell.angle_alpha   90.00
_cell.angle_beta   90.00
_cell.angle_gamma   90.00
#
_symmetry.space_group_name_H-M   'P 1'
#
loop_
_entity.id
_entity.type
_entity.pdbx_description
1 polymer ?
#
loop_
_entity_poly.entity_id
_entity_poly.type
_entity_poly.pdbx_seq_one_letter_code
_entity_poly.pdbx_strand_id
1 'polypeptide(L)'
;MCIRPLEDIFGNTVARILDFLIINEPFEYSLDEISQFAHVPMDTLRKMVPGLVEKGLLEEIGRKRESRNYKISEINDLARSLSQYVLAKINYDIEREKVSRRIKAKVPTPGIKGK
;
A
#
# COMPACT_ATOMS: atom_id res chain seq x y z
N MET A 1 -13.23 3.50 4.00
CA MET A 1 -12.78 2.79 2.82
C MET A 1 -11.27 2.65 2.81
N CYS A 2 -10.80 1.46 2.54
CA CYS A 2 -9.35 1.22 2.52
C CYS A 2 -8.79 1.55 1.15
N ILE A 3 -7.67 2.28 1.15
CA ILE A 3 -6.97 2.60 -0.08
C ILE A 3 -5.87 1.57 -0.27
N ARG A 4 -5.89 0.88 -1.38
CA ARG A 4 -4.94 -0.20 -1.65
C ARG A 4 -4.37 -0.08 -3.06
N PRO A 5 -3.51 0.94 -3.28
CA PRO A 5 -3.02 1.21 -4.65
C PRO A 5 -2.25 0.05 -5.27
N LEU A 6 -1.43 -0.64 -4.50
CA LEU A 6 -0.67 -1.76 -5.04
C LEU A 6 -1.54 -2.99 -5.20
N GLU A 7 -2.40 -3.26 -4.24
CA GLU A 7 -3.28 -4.42 -4.34
C GLU A 7 -4.25 -4.25 -5.49
N ASP A 8 -4.67 -3.02 -5.75
CA ASP A 8 -5.57 -2.74 -6.87
C ASP A 8 -4.98 -3.19 -8.20
N ILE A 9 -3.66 -3.09 -8.33
CA ILE A 9 -2.98 -3.47 -9.57
C ILE A 9 -2.55 -4.94 -9.53
N PHE A 10 -1.92 -5.35 -8.43
CA PHE A 10 -1.31 -6.68 -8.37
C PHE A 10 -2.21 -7.75 -7.79
N GLY A 11 -3.18 -7.37 -6.99
CA GLY A 11 -4.21 -8.27 -6.50
C GLY A 11 -3.74 -9.34 -5.53
N ASN A 12 -2.59 -9.16 -4.89
CA ASN A 12 -2.09 -10.18 -3.97
C ASN A 12 -1.90 -9.64 -2.56
N THR A 13 -1.66 -10.57 -1.64
CA THR A 13 -1.56 -10.24 -0.22
C THR A 13 -0.32 -9.43 0.09
N VAL A 14 0.79 -9.70 -0.59
CA VAL A 14 2.00 -8.91 -0.39
C VAL A 14 1.74 -7.45 -0.69
N ALA A 15 1.02 -7.19 -1.79
CA ALA A 15 0.67 -5.81 -2.14
C ALA A 15 -0.17 -5.16 -1.06
N ARG A 16 -1.07 -5.92 -0.43
CA ARG A 16 -1.90 -5.38 0.66
C ARG A 16 -1.05 -5.00 1.87
N ILE A 17 -0.08 -5.83 2.22
CA ILE A 17 0.81 -5.55 3.33
C ILE A 17 1.61 -4.29 3.04
N LEU A 18 2.16 -4.18 1.84
CA LEU A 18 2.95 -3.03 1.45
C LEU A 18 2.11 -1.76 1.41
N ASP A 19 0.88 -1.85 0.88
CA ASP A 19 -0.02 -0.69 0.88
C ASP A 19 -0.23 -0.15 2.29
N PHE A 20 -0.52 -1.04 3.23
CA PHE A 20 -0.77 -0.62 4.59
C PHE A 20 0.44 0.10 5.19
N LEU A 21 1.62 -0.48 5.03
CA LEU A 21 2.82 0.10 5.63
C LEU A 21 3.27 1.37 4.94
N ILE A 22 3.08 1.45 3.62
CA ILE A 22 3.45 2.66 2.88
C ILE A 22 2.50 3.81 3.23
N ILE A 23 1.21 3.56 3.25
CA ILE A 23 0.23 4.61 3.54
C ILE A 23 0.40 5.12 4.96
N ASN A 24 0.82 4.27 5.87
CA ASN A 24 1.00 4.66 7.27
C ASN A 24 2.46 4.98 7.62
N GLU A 25 3.28 5.20 6.63
CA GLU A 25 4.66 5.61 6.82
C GLU A 25 4.72 6.93 7.58
N PRO A 26 5.63 7.13 8.53
CA PRO A 26 6.76 6.28 8.88
C PRO A 26 6.52 5.38 10.08
N PHE A 27 5.29 5.16 10.45
CA PHE A 27 4.97 4.43 11.67
C PHE A 27 5.29 2.95 11.54
N GLU A 28 5.59 2.33 12.67
CA GLU A 28 5.90 0.90 12.71
C GLU A 28 4.78 0.15 13.38
N TYR A 29 4.61 -1.11 12.99
CA TYR A 29 3.51 -1.92 13.48
C TYR A 29 3.98 -3.34 13.75
N SER A 30 3.39 -3.96 14.78
CA SER A 30 3.63 -5.36 15.07
C SER A 30 2.87 -6.23 14.06
N LEU A 31 3.19 -7.52 14.03
CA LEU A 31 2.45 -8.42 13.15
C LEU A 31 0.98 -8.48 13.53
N ASP A 32 0.67 -8.44 14.83
CA ASP A 32 -0.73 -8.44 15.26
C ASP A 32 -1.47 -7.22 14.71
N GLU A 33 -0.84 -6.06 14.77
CA GLU A 33 -1.44 -4.85 14.26
C GLU A 33 -1.61 -4.89 12.76
N ILE A 34 -0.61 -5.39 12.05
CA ILE A 34 -0.71 -5.51 10.59
C ILE A 34 -1.85 -6.47 10.24
N SER A 35 -1.93 -7.59 10.95
CA SER A 35 -3.00 -8.55 10.71
C SER A 35 -4.36 -7.91 10.89
N GLN A 36 -4.52 -7.16 11.98
CA GLN A 36 -5.79 -6.55 12.30
C GLN A 36 -6.16 -5.44 11.33
N PHE A 37 -5.23 -4.54 11.06
CA PHE A 37 -5.56 -3.35 10.28
C PHE A 37 -5.51 -3.59 8.77
N ALA A 38 -4.63 -4.47 8.30
CA ALA A 38 -4.53 -4.77 6.88
C ALA A 38 -5.40 -5.97 6.48
N HIS A 39 -6.00 -6.62 7.45
CA HIS A 39 -6.86 -7.80 7.20
C HIS A 39 -6.10 -8.92 6.52
N VAL A 40 -4.96 -9.27 7.11
CA VAL A 40 -4.12 -10.36 6.61
C VAL A 40 -3.96 -11.39 7.72
N PRO A 41 -4.22 -12.67 7.43
CA PRO A 41 -4.07 -13.69 8.46
C PRO A 41 -2.64 -13.76 9.00
N MET A 42 -2.52 -14.05 10.30
CA MET A 42 -1.21 -14.12 10.94
C MET A 42 -0.30 -15.15 10.28
N ASP A 43 -0.85 -16.30 9.91
CA ASP A 43 -0.04 -17.33 9.26
C ASP A 43 0.59 -16.82 7.98
N THR A 44 -0.17 -16.04 7.24
CA THR A 44 0.32 -15.45 6.00
C THR A 44 1.42 -14.44 6.27
N LEU A 45 1.23 -13.60 7.29
CA LEU A 45 2.24 -12.62 7.66
C LEU A 45 3.53 -13.31 8.07
N ARG A 46 3.45 -14.36 8.87
CA ARG A 46 4.64 -15.07 9.30
C ARG A 46 5.41 -15.69 8.14
N LYS A 47 4.72 -16.02 7.07
CA LYS A 47 5.36 -16.56 5.88
C LYS A 47 5.96 -15.47 5.00
N MET A 48 5.28 -14.34 4.88
CA MET A 48 5.67 -13.33 3.90
C MET A 48 6.60 -12.25 4.43
N VAL A 49 6.39 -11.82 5.68
CA VAL A 49 7.15 -10.70 6.21
C VAL A 49 8.65 -10.95 6.25
N PRO A 50 9.12 -12.13 6.70
CA PRO A 50 10.58 -12.34 6.71
C PRO A 50 11.22 -12.16 5.34
N GLY A 51 10.55 -12.60 4.29
CA GLY A 51 11.08 -12.42 2.94
C GLY A 51 11.14 -10.97 2.52
N LEU A 52 10.16 -10.18 2.95
CA LEU A 52 10.15 -8.76 2.64
C LEU A 52 11.26 -8.03 3.38
N VAL A 53 11.53 -8.44 4.62
CA VAL A 53 12.64 -7.88 5.39
C VAL A 53 13.96 -8.25 4.72
N GLU A 54 14.08 -9.49 4.29
CA GLU A 54 15.30 -9.95 3.64
C GLU A 54 15.57 -9.19 2.36
N LYS A 55 14.53 -8.85 1.62
CA LYS A 55 14.69 -8.09 0.39
C LYS A 55 14.93 -6.61 0.63
N GLY A 56 14.88 -6.18 1.87
CA GLY A 56 15.14 -4.80 2.21
C GLY A 56 13.93 -3.88 2.06
N LEU A 57 12.77 -4.43 1.75
CA LEU A 57 11.58 -3.61 1.60
C LEU A 57 11.01 -3.17 2.94
N LEU A 58 11.12 -4.01 3.94
CA LEU A 58 10.67 -3.69 5.29
C LEU A 58 11.84 -3.66 6.25
N GLU A 59 11.73 -2.78 7.25
CA GLU A 59 12.68 -2.73 8.35
C GLU A 59 12.05 -3.41 9.56
N GLU A 60 12.83 -4.29 10.18
CA GLU A 60 12.41 -4.95 11.40
C GLU A 60 13.01 -4.19 12.58
N ILE A 61 12.18 -3.72 13.48
CA ILE A 61 12.59 -2.88 14.58
C ILE A 61 12.26 -3.56 15.89
N GLY A 62 13.22 -3.55 16.82
CA GLY A 62 13.05 -4.20 18.11
C GLY A 62 14.03 -5.34 18.25
N ARG A 63 14.42 -5.59 19.50
CA ARG A 63 15.44 -6.59 19.79
C ARG A 63 14.85 -7.92 20.24
N LYS A 64 13.70 -7.85 20.90
CA LYS A 64 13.06 -9.05 21.41
C LYS A 64 12.00 -9.52 20.42
N ARG A 65 11.87 -10.83 20.34
CA ARG A 65 10.95 -11.43 19.40
C ARG A 65 9.53 -10.92 19.59
N GLU A 66 9.11 -10.78 20.84
CA GLU A 66 7.74 -10.38 21.15
C GLU A 66 7.48 -8.91 20.89
N SER A 67 8.53 -8.10 20.76
CA SER A 67 8.34 -6.67 20.59
C SER A 67 8.83 -6.17 19.25
N ARG A 68 8.93 -7.05 18.26
CA ARG A 68 9.37 -6.64 16.93
C ARG A 68 8.24 -5.94 16.20
N ASN A 69 8.60 -4.81 15.61
CA ASN A 69 7.71 -4.06 14.76
C ASN A 69 8.30 -3.96 13.37
N TYR A 70 7.47 -3.58 12.43
CA TYR A 70 7.87 -3.52 11.03
C TYR A 70 7.38 -2.23 10.41
N LYS A 71 8.17 -1.69 9.51
CA LYS A 71 7.76 -0.52 8.74
C LYS A 71 8.41 -0.59 7.37
N ILE A 72 7.89 0.22 6.44
CA ILE A 72 8.48 0.29 5.11
C ILE A 72 9.87 0.93 5.23
N SER A 73 10.81 0.43 4.45
CA SER A 73 12.16 0.99 4.48
C SER A 73 12.18 2.39 3.89
N GLU A 74 12.90 3.29 4.56
CA GLU A 74 13.03 4.66 4.09
C GLU A 74 14.30 4.87 3.27
N ILE A 75 15.17 3.88 3.24
CA ILE A 75 16.46 4.01 2.54
C ILE A 75 16.61 3.07 1.36
N ASN A 76 15.81 2.03 1.29
CA ASN A 76 15.88 1.08 0.18
C ASN A 76 15.25 1.69 -1.06
N ASP A 77 15.97 1.65 -2.17
CA ASP A 77 15.50 2.28 -3.41
C ASP A 77 14.21 1.66 -3.94
N LEU A 78 14.08 0.34 -3.82
CA LEU A 78 12.85 -0.32 -4.27
C LEU A 78 11.66 0.10 -3.41
N ALA A 79 11.86 0.14 -2.10
CA ALA A 79 10.79 0.56 -1.21
C ALA A 79 10.40 2.01 -1.47
N ARG A 80 11.38 2.87 -1.70
CA ARG A 80 11.10 4.27 -2.01
C ARG A 80 10.35 4.41 -3.32
N SER A 81 10.71 3.61 -4.31
CA SER A 81 10.00 3.62 -5.59
C SER A 81 8.56 3.19 -5.43
N LEU A 82 8.32 2.18 -4.60
CA LEU A 82 6.96 1.73 -4.33
C LEU A 82 6.16 2.82 -3.62
N SER A 83 6.78 3.51 -2.68
CA SER A 83 6.10 4.61 -1.98
C SER A 83 5.71 5.71 -2.97
N GLN A 84 6.61 6.04 -3.89
CA GLN A 84 6.31 7.04 -4.91
C GLN A 84 5.19 6.58 -5.83
N TYR A 85 5.20 5.31 -6.19
CA TYR A 85 4.14 4.77 -7.02
C TYR A 85 2.78 4.85 -6.33
N VAL A 86 2.76 4.53 -5.04
CA VAL A 86 1.51 4.57 -4.27
C VAL A 86 0.95 5.98 -4.26
N LEU A 87 1.80 6.98 -4.02
CA LEU A 87 1.34 8.37 -4.03
C LEU A 87 0.84 8.78 -5.41
N ALA A 88 1.56 8.40 -6.45
CA ALA A 88 1.14 8.73 -7.81
C ALA A 88 -0.19 8.05 -8.15
N LYS A 89 -0.36 6.80 -7.73
CA LYS A 89 -1.59 6.07 -7.99
C LYS A 89 -2.78 6.70 -7.29
N ILE A 90 -2.59 7.10 -6.04
CA ILE A 90 -3.65 7.76 -5.28
C ILE A 90 -4.06 9.06 -5.98
N ASN A 91 -3.09 9.86 -6.36
CA ASN A 91 -3.38 11.12 -7.05
C ASN A 91 -4.06 10.88 -8.38
N TYR A 92 -3.60 9.88 -9.12
CA TYR A 92 -4.21 9.53 -10.40
C TYR A 92 -5.67 9.15 -10.22
N ASP A 93 -5.96 8.32 -9.22
CA ASP A 93 -7.33 7.88 -8.99
C ASP A 93 -8.23 9.05 -8.57
N ILE A 94 -7.69 9.95 -7.74
CA ILE A 94 -8.45 11.14 -7.33
C ILE A 94 -8.77 12.01 -8.53
N GLU A 95 -7.81 12.24 -9.39
CA GLU A 95 -8.04 13.08 -10.57
C GLU A 95 -9.02 12.45 -11.52
N ARG A 96 -8.94 11.16 -11.71
CA ARG A 96 -9.88 10.45 -12.56
C ARG A 96 -11.29 10.55 -12.01
N GLU A 97 -11.44 10.45 -10.71
CA GLU A 97 -12.75 10.55 -10.09
C GLU A 97 -13.32 11.95 -10.27
N LYS A 98 -12.48 12.98 -10.12
CA LYS A 98 -12.93 14.36 -10.34
C LYS A 98 -13.39 14.57 -11.77
N VAL A 99 -12.63 14.08 -12.72
CA VAL A 99 -13.00 14.21 -14.12
C VAL A 99 -14.32 13.49 -14.40
N SER A 100 -14.46 12.31 -13.87
CA SER A 100 -15.67 11.52 -14.07
C SER A 100 -16.89 12.23 -13.50
N ARG A 101 -16.77 12.81 -12.32
CA ARG A 101 -17.85 13.57 -11.71
C ARG A 101 -18.20 14.79 -12.54
N ARG A 102 -17.18 15.47 -13.05
CA ARG A 102 -17.38 16.67 -13.84
C ARG A 102 -18.12 16.34 -15.13
N ILE A 103 -17.75 15.25 -15.76
CA ILE A 103 -18.41 14.81 -16.98
C ILE A 103 -19.87 14.49 -16.70
N LYS A 104 -20.14 13.78 -15.64
CA LYS A 104 -21.51 13.42 -15.30
C LYS A 104 -22.35 14.63 -14.98
N ALA A 105 -21.75 15.61 -14.33
CA ALA A 105 -22.50 16.79 -13.92
C ALA A 105 -22.82 17.70 -15.09
N LYS A 106 -21.95 17.76 -16.08
CA LYS A 106 -22.15 18.67 -17.18
C LYS A 106 -23.01 18.06 -18.24
N VAL A 107 -22.44 17.38 -19.16
CA VAL A 107 -23.15 16.81 -20.26
C VAL A 107 -22.54 15.50 -20.60
N PRO A 108 -23.34 14.52 -20.71
CA PRO A 108 -22.82 13.26 -21.20
C PRO A 108 -22.44 13.44 -22.63
N THR A 109 -21.22 13.70 -22.84
CA THR A 109 -20.74 13.87 -24.19
C THR A 109 -20.09 12.58 -24.58
N PRO A 110 -20.72 11.88 -25.42
CA PRO A 110 -20.14 10.62 -25.86
C PRO A 110 -18.80 10.88 -26.46
N GLY A 111 -18.18 10.38 -26.92
CA GLY A 111 -17.04 10.66 -27.62
C GLY A 111 -15.89 11.18 -26.86
N ILE A 112 -16.23 11.60 -25.83
CA ILE A 112 -15.13 12.03 -25.13
C ILE A 112 -14.26 10.90 -24.74
N LYS A 113 -14.48 10.62 -25.30
CA LYS A 113 -13.93 10.09 -25.20
C LYS A 113 -12.92 10.12 -25.12
N GLY A 114 -12.69 10.29 -25.01
CA GLY A 114 -11.98 10.32 -24.98
C GLY A 114 -11.23 10.30 -25.19
N LYS A 115 -11.27 10.24 -25.49
CA LYS A 115 -10.67 10.29 -25.71
C LYS A 115 -10.29 10.45 -25.28
#